data_2a57fd393607db9f6c52e3535660c27e
#
_entry.id   2a57fd393607db9f6c52e3535660c27e
#
_cell.length_a   1.000
_cell.length_b   1.000
_cell.length_c   1.000
_cell.angle_alpha   90.00
_cell.angle_beta   90.00
_cell.angle_gamma   90.00
#
_symmetry.space_group_name_H-M   'P 1'
#
loop_
_entity.id
_entity.type
_entity.pdbx_description
1 polymer ?
#
loop_
_entity_poly.entity_id
_entity_poly.type
_entity_poly.pdbx_seq_one_letter_code
_entity_poly.pdbx_strand_id
1 'polypeptide(L)'
;MTKENLRSDVVVVGFGMVGHRFAQELAQRCPDTSITIINRETEDYAYDRVHLSSYVGNWKREELYLEPLPENVTVVPGRAVSIKPESQELVLEDGTVYAYGELVMATGSRPFVPRLPGNDLPQVHLYRTLDDMDGIRAAIENVENKHGEVTATVVGGGLLGLEAAGATQAMGAKTHVVEMAPRLMPLQVDDAGGEMLSHAIRQMGVEIHVGAVTRSIVASTSKEGSVVLDMGDGGELETDLVIFSAGIRPRDSLGPDAGLELGSRGGFLTDRQCRTSIEHISAIGECAAVDGKTYGLVAPGYTMAEITAARLAGEPIADFEDPDMSTKLKLMGVDVASFGDAFSTIEGRKELHIQDPVSGVYKKLILDAEGKRLLGGILVGEASSYSLLRPMVGSELPGDPVSLIAPETGAGTTAIGAGDLPDSMQICSCNNVTKGQIRDAIGQGCHSVETVMRATRAGTSCGSCVSLLKGILDAEGIEQSKAVCVHFPQSRAELFEI
;
A
#
# COMPACT_ATOMS: atom_id res chain seq x y z
N MET A 1 44.17 0.22 8.30
CA MET A 1 43.61 -1.00 7.75
C MET A 1 43.01 -0.61 6.41
N THR A 2 43.60 -1.08 5.31
CA THR A 2 42.98 -0.93 3.97
C THR A 2 41.67 -1.66 3.98
N LYS A 3 40.54 -0.92 3.90
CA LYS A 3 39.21 -1.53 3.71
C LYS A 3 39.23 -2.26 2.38
N GLU A 4 38.90 -3.55 2.40
CA GLU A 4 38.74 -4.33 1.18
C GLU A 4 37.65 -3.70 0.33
N ASN A 5 37.95 -3.39 -0.93
CA ASN A 5 36.93 -3.03 -1.91
C ASN A 5 36.10 -4.28 -2.18
N LEU A 6 34.91 -4.33 -1.61
CA LEU A 6 33.95 -5.40 -1.84
C LEU A 6 33.37 -5.24 -3.25
N ARG A 7 33.13 -6.33 -3.95
CA ARG A 7 32.56 -6.31 -5.31
C ARG A 7 31.33 -7.21 -5.36
N SER A 8 30.30 -6.74 -6.02
CA SER A 8 29.10 -7.51 -6.34
C SER A 8 28.66 -7.21 -7.78
N ASP A 9 28.13 -8.19 -8.48
CA ASP A 9 27.62 -7.98 -9.84
C ASP A 9 26.47 -6.99 -9.81
N VAL A 10 25.57 -7.13 -8.83
CA VAL A 10 24.45 -6.22 -8.62
C VAL A 10 24.43 -5.75 -7.16
N VAL A 11 24.35 -4.44 -6.96
CA VAL A 11 24.13 -3.83 -5.65
C VAL A 11 22.74 -3.19 -5.61
N VAL A 12 21.97 -3.50 -4.57
CA VAL A 12 20.63 -2.94 -4.32
C VAL A 12 20.67 -2.04 -3.10
N VAL A 13 20.18 -0.83 -3.20
CA VAL A 13 20.08 0.09 -2.06
C VAL A 13 18.64 0.12 -1.55
N GLY A 14 18.39 -0.60 -0.45
CA GLY A 14 17.10 -0.71 0.20
C GLY A 14 16.53 -2.14 0.21
N PHE A 15 16.17 -2.61 1.40
CA PHE A 15 15.63 -3.95 1.66
C PHE A 15 14.15 -3.89 2.05
N GLY A 16 13.38 -3.01 1.38
CA GLY A 16 11.92 -3.02 1.46
C GLY A 16 11.30 -4.04 0.52
N MET A 17 9.96 -4.09 0.48
CA MET A 17 9.19 -5.04 -0.34
C MET A 17 9.64 -5.09 -1.81
N VAL A 18 9.92 -3.93 -2.41
CA VAL A 18 10.31 -3.83 -3.84
C VAL A 18 11.75 -4.30 -4.07
N GLY A 19 12.70 -3.92 -3.18
CA GLY A 19 14.08 -4.39 -3.25
C GLY A 19 14.18 -5.90 -3.05
N HIS A 20 13.40 -6.44 -2.11
CA HIS A 20 13.26 -7.89 -1.90
C HIS A 20 12.74 -8.60 -3.16
N ARG A 21 11.62 -8.10 -3.73
CA ARG A 21 11.03 -8.66 -4.95
C ARG A 21 12.03 -8.66 -6.11
N PHE A 22 12.74 -7.56 -6.32
CA PHE A 22 13.76 -7.45 -7.36
C PHE A 22 14.87 -8.51 -7.18
N ALA A 23 15.41 -8.62 -5.97
CA ALA A 23 16.48 -9.58 -5.69
C ALA A 23 16.01 -11.02 -5.87
N GLN A 24 14.79 -11.35 -5.44
CA GLN A 24 14.17 -12.66 -5.64
C GLN A 24 14.02 -13.01 -7.14
N GLU A 25 13.49 -12.05 -7.92
CA GLU A 25 13.26 -12.23 -9.36
C GLU A 25 14.58 -12.37 -10.15
N LEU A 26 15.58 -11.55 -9.83
CA LEU A 26 16.88 -11.63 -10.49
C LEU A 26 17.64 -12.89 -10.12
N ALA A 27 17.66 -13.26 -8.84
CA ALA A 27 18.36 -14.46 -8.38
C ALA A 27 17.79 -15.74 -9.00
N GLN A 28 16.46 -15.80 -9.22
CA GLN A 28 15.83 -16.94 -9.91
C GLN A 28 16.21 -17.01 -11.40
N ARG A 29 16.38 -15.87 -12.08
CA ARG A 29 16.77 -15.79 -13.50
C ARG A 29 18.25 -15.99 -13.70
N CYS A 30 19.07 -15.49 -12.77
CA CYS A 30 20.53 -15.48 -12.85
C CYS A 30 21.14 -16.06 -11.57
N PRO A 31 21.12 -17.41 -11.37
CA PRO A 31 21.60 -18.01 -10.11
C PRO A 31 23.09 -17.80 -9.83
N ASP A 32 23.89 -17.55 -10.86
CA ASP A 32 25.34 -17.33 -10.74
C ASP A 32 25.70 -15.86 -10.47
N THR A 33 24.72 -14.92 -10.50
CA THR A 33 24.94 -13.50 -10.26
C THR A 33 25.00 -13.22 -8.76
N SER A 34 26.05 -12.55 -8.31
CA SER A 34 26.16 -12.08 -6.92
C SER A 34 25.32 -10.82 -6.72
N ILE A 35 24.41 -10.86 -5.75
CA ILE A 35 23.52 -9.75 -5.41
C ILE A 35 23.79 -9.32 -3.97
N THR A 36 24.12 -8.04 -3.77
CA THR A 36 24.30 -7.47 -2.43
C THR A 36 23.23 -6.41 -2.17
N ILE A 37 22.45 -6.57 -1.12
CA ILE A 37 21.44 -5.59 -0.68
C ILE A 37 21.99 -4.81 0.50
N ILE A 38 21.99 -3.48 0.40
CA ILE A 38 22.35 -2.59 1.51
C ILE A 38 21.06 -2.24 2.27
N ASN A 39 20.97 -2.71 3.51
CA ASN A 39 19.83 -2.49 4.38
C ASN A 39 20.15 -1.46 5.47
N ARG A 40 19.38 -0.38 5.49
CA ARG A 40 19.51 0.67 6.51
C ARG A 40 18.69 0.40 7.77
N GLU A 41 17.64 -0.41 7.66
CA GLU A 41 16.76 -0.71 8.78
C GLU A 41 17.36 -1.78 9.68
N THR A 42 16.86 -1.89 10.90
CA THR A 42 17.37 -2.82 11.92
C THR A 42 16.96 -4.26 11.69
N GLU A 43 15.93 -4.48 10.85
CA GLU A 43 15.41 -5.81 10.56
C GLU A 43 16.36 -6.61 9.64
N ASP A 44 16.60 -7.85 10.00
CA ASP A 44 17.38 -8.80 9.21
C ASP A 44 16.60 -9.32 7.97
N TYR A 45 15.29 -9.13 7.95
CA TYR A 45 14.37 -9.57 6.90
C TYR A 45 13.56 -8.41 6.35
N ALA A 46 13.26 -8.46 5.06
CA ALA A 46 12.23 -7.59 4.49
C ALA A 46 10.86 -7.99 5.06
N TYR A 47 9.98 -7.02 5.24
CA TYR A 47 8.66 -7.27 5.82
C TYR A 47 7.55 -6.57 5.05
N ASP A 48 6.33 -7.10 5.18
CA ASP A 48 5.13 -6.60 4.54
C ASP A 48 4.63 -5.32 5.24
N ARG A 49 4.85 -4.17 4.58
CA ARG A 49 4.41 -2.87 5.08
C ARG A 49 2.93 -2.58 4.83
N VAL A 50 2.27 -3.36 3.97
CA VAL A 50 0.82 -3.24 3.74
C VAL A 50 0.05 -3.72 4.97
N HIS A 51 0.62 -4.67 5.71
CA HIS A 51 0.03 -5.21 6.93
C HIS A 51 0.64 -4.66 8.23
N LEU A 52 1.33 -3.52 8.17
CA LEU A 52 1.97 -2.92 9.34
C LEU A 52 0.99 -2.69 10.51
N SER A 53 -0.26 -2.31 10.23
CA SER A 53 -1.31 -2.16 11.25
C SER A 53 -1.68 -3.47 11.96
N SER A 54 -1.47 -4.63 11.32
CA SER A 54 -1.74 -5.94 11.92
C SER A 54 -0.78 -6.26 13.06
N TYR A 55 0.43 -5.70 13.05
CA TYR A 55 1.41 -5.81 14.12
C TYR A 55 0.93 -5.22 15.45
N VAL A 56 0.01 -4.26 15.42
CA VAL A 56 -0.58 -3.65 16.61
C VAL A 56 -1.57 -4.60 17.30
N GLY A 57 -2.25 -5.46 16.53
CA GLY A 57 -3.19 -6.42 17.05
C GLY A 57 -2.49 -7.53 17.83
N ASN A 58 -2.33 -8.69 17.22
CA ASN A 58 -1.71 -9.86 17.86
C ASN A 58 -0.59 -10.48 17.04
N TRP A 59 -0.19 -9.84 15.92
CA TRP A 59 0.88 -10.37 15.08
C TRP A 59 2.24 -10.10 15.69
N LYS A 60 3.13 -11.09 15.54
CA LYS A 60 4.55 -10.92 15.86
C LYS A 60 5.28 -10.32 14.66
N ARG A 61 6.47 -9.74 14.87
CA ARG A 61 7.31 -9.20 13.78
C ARG A 61 7.55 -10.24 12.69
N GLU A 62 7.82 -11.48 13.09
CA GLU A 62 8.13 -12.59 12.19
C GLU A 62 6.98 -12.95 11.25
N GLU A 63 5.74 -12.68 11.65
CA GLU A 63 4.55 -12.93 10.82
C GLU A 63 4.40 -11.92 9.66
N LEU A 64 5.14 -10.81 9.73
CA LEU A 64 5.24 -9.84 8.65
C LEU A 64 6.43 -10.10 7.71
N TYR A 65 7.38 -10.95 8.08
CA TYR A 65 8.57 -11.17 7.26
C TYR A 65 8.21 -11.83 5.93
N LEU A 66 8.86 -11.31 4.87
CA LEU A 66 8.75 -11.90 3.55
C LEU A 66 9.57 -13.18 3.44
N GLU A 67 9.30 -13.96 2.41
CA GLU A 67 10.01 -15.21 2.12
C GLU A 67 11.54 -14.99 2.13
N PRO A 68 12.32 -15.96 2.62
CA PRO A 68 13.77 -15.88 2.58
C PRO A 68 14.30 -15.72 1.14
N LEU A 69 15.40 -15.00 1.00
CA LEU A 69 16.06 -14.81 -0.28
C LEU A 69 16.95 -16.03 -0.66
N PRO A 70 17.19 -16.25 -1.95
CA PRO A 70 18.13 -17.28 -2.43
C PRO A 70 19.57 -17.07 -1.93
N GLU A 71 20.39 -18.12 -1.92
CA GLU A 71 21.75 -18.15 -1.36
C GLU A 71 22.74 -17.19 -2.05
N ASN A 72 22.50 -16.83 -3.33
CA ASN A 72 23.32 -15.87 -4.07
C ASN A 72 23.00 -14.40 -3.74
N VAL A 73 22.11 -14.15 -2.78
CA VAL A 73 21.77 -12.82 -2.27
C VAL A 73 22.32 -12.63 -0.88
N THR A 74 23.13 -11.59 -0.69
CA THR A 74 23.67 -11.20 0.61
C THR A 74 23.04 -9.89 1.08
N VAL A 75 22.48 -9.87 2.29
CA VAL A 75 21.97 -8.64 2.91
C VAL A 75 23.02 -8.09 3.86
N VAL A 76 23.36 -6.83 3.72
CA VAL A 76 24.39 -6.14 4.51
C VAL A 76 23.75 -4.95 5.24
N PRO A 77 23.87 -4.88 6.57
CA PRO A 77 23.43 -3.71 7.30
C PRO A 77 24.32 -2.51 6.97
N GLY A 78 23.71 -1.37 6.66
CA GLY A 78 24.46 -0.16 6.35
C GLY A 78 23.61 0.91 5.69
N ARG A 79 24.14 2.14 5.71
CA ARG A 79 23.52 3.29 5.08
C ARG A 79 24.39 3.78 3.94
N ALA A 80 23.87 3.73 2.71
CA ALA A 80 24.50 4.36 1.56
C ALA A 80 24.48 5.89 1.72
N VAL A 81 25.63 6.53 1.47
CA VAL A 81 25.80 7.99 1.62
C VAL A 81 26.29 8.65 0.35
N SER A 82 26.92 7.92 -0.57
CA SER A 82 27.41 8.48 -1.84
C SER A 82 27.47 7.41 -2.92
N ILE A 83 27.17 7.81 -4.14
CA ILE A 83 27.34 7.03 -5.36
C ILE A 83 28.42 7.72 -6.19
N LYS A 84 29.36 6.96 -6.72
CA LYS A 84 30.40 7.43 -7.66
C LYS A 84 30.22 6.70 -8.99
N PRO A 85 29.41 7.23 -9.89
CA PRO A 85 29.04 6.51 -11.12
C PRO A 85 30.24 6.19 -12.03
N GLU A 86 31.20 7.10 -12.12
CA GLU A 86 32.37 6.95 -13.00
C GLU A 86 33.28 5.75 -12.61
N SER A 87 33.40 5.47 -11.31
CA SER A 87 34.14 4.32 -10.79
C SER A 87 33.24 3.13 -10.44
N GLN A 88 31.92 3.26 -10.63
CA GLN A 88 30.90 2.27 -10.24
C GLN A 88 31.05 1.85 -8.76
N GLU A 89 31.15 2.83 -7.86
CA GLU A 89 31.29 2.60 -6.43
C GLU A 89 30.13 3.18 -5.65
N LEU A 90 29.65 2.41 -4.67
CA LEU A 90 28.71 2.82 -3.63
C LEU A 90 29.46 2.95 -2.30
N VAL A 91 29.36 4.09 -1.64
CA VAL A 91 30.02 4.36 -0.36
C VAL A 91 28.99 4.31 0.77
N LEU A 92 29.28 3.56 1.82
CA LEU A 92 28.48 3.51 3.04
C LEU A 92 28.97 4.53 4.08
N GLU A 93 28.11 4.84 5.05
CA GLU A 93 28.35 5.81 6.13
C GLU A 93 29.58 5.44 6.99
N ASP A 94 29.86 4.17 7.19
CA ASP A 94 31.04 3.67 7.89
C ASP A 94 32.31 3.73 7.05
N GLY A 95 32.21 4.19 5.79
CA GLY A 95 33.28 4.32 4.80
C GLY A 95 33.58 3.01 4.05
N THR A 96 32.80 1.96 4.19
CA THR A 96 32.89 0.76 3.34
C THR A 96 32.50 1.12 1.90
N VAL A 97 33.19 0.52 0.92
CA VAL A 97 32.96 0.77 -0.51
C VAL A 97 32.61 -0.53 -1.21
N TYR A 98 31.52 -0.51 -1.95
CA TYR A 98 31.09 -1.57 -2.83
C TYR A 98 31.26 -1.17 -4.29
N ALA A 99 32.08 -1.91 -5.03
CA ALA A 99 32.11 -1.81 -6.49
C ALA A 99 30.95 -2.64 -7.06
N TYR A 100 30.23 -2.09 -8.03
CA TYR A 100 29.07 -2.75 -8.64
C TYR A 100 29.22 -2.89 -10.16
N GLY A 101 28.61 -3.95 -10.73
CA GLY A 101 28.33 -4.00 -12.16
C GLY A 101 27.08 -3.19 -12.49
N GLU A 102 26.00 -3.44 -11.72
CA GLU A 102 24.72 -2.74 -11.80
C GLU A 102 24.31 -2.25 -10.41
N LEU A 103 23.72 -1.04 -10.32
CA LEU A 103 23.20 -0.46 -9.09
C LEU A 103 21.70 -0.25 -9.22
N VAL A 104 20.93 -0.77 -8.27
CA VAL A 104 19.47 -0.61 -8.24
C VAL A 104 19.05 0.17 -7.00
N MET A 105 18.49 1.35 -7.24
CA MET A 105 17.95 2.20 -6.19
C MET A 105 16.53 1.74 -5.84
N ALA A 106 16.37 1.11 -4.67
CA ALA A 106 15.09 0.67 -4.10
C ALA A 106 14.86 1.31 -2.73
N THR A 107 15.30 2.57 -2.59
CA THR A 107 15.34 3.33 -1.34
C THR A 107 13.96 3.69 -0.78
N GLY A 108 12.89 3.51 -1.58
CA GLY A 108 11.52 3.77 -1.19
C GLY A 108 11.24 5.24 -0.89
N SER A 109 10.42 5.49 0.12
CA SER A 109 10.01 6.83 0.53
C SER A 109 10.24 7.05 2.03
N ARG A 110 10.06 8.30 2.44
CA ARG A 110 10.02 8.74 3.84
C ARG A 110 8.70 9.45 4.13
N PRO A 111 8.19 9.40 5.36
CA PRO A 111 7.06 10.22 5.75
C PRO A 111 7.34 11.71 5.48
N PHE A 112 6.31 12.40 5.03
CA PHE A 112 6.36 13.85 4.95
C PHE A 112 5.99 14.45 6.30
N VAL A 113 6.92 15.19 6.88
CA VAL A 113 6.68 15.99 8.08
C VAL A 113 6.67 17.45 7.66
N PRO A 114 5.57 18.17 7.86
CA PRO A 114 5.51 19.61 7.57
C PRO A 114 6.55 20.39 8.37
N ARG A 115 7.12 21.41 7.76
CA ARG A 115 8.04 22.32 8.46
C ARG A 115 7.20 23.33 9.26
N LEU A 116 6.97 23.00 10.52
CA LEU A 116 6.23 23.83 11.47
C LEU A 116 6.94 23.82 12.82
N PRO A 117 6.75 24.85 13.67
CA PRO A 117 7.29 24.87 15.02
C PRO A 117 6.85 23.65 15.83
N GLY A 118 7.79 22.96 16.48
CA GLY A 118 7.55 21.82 17.34
C GLY A 118 7.40 20.48 16.64
N ASN A 119 7.68 20.36 15.34
CA ASN A 119 7.63 19.09 14.62
C ASN A 119 8.77 18.12 14.99
N ASP A 120 9.69 18.54 15.84
CA ASP A 120 10.84 17.78 16.37
C ASP A 120 10.75 17.48 17.87
N LEU A 121 9.61 17.81 18.49
CA LEU A 121 9.38 17.51 19.91
C LEU A 121 9.35 15.99 20.16
N PRO A 122 9.74 15.53 21.38
CA PRO A 122 9.76 14.10 21.72
C PRO A 122 8.41 13.39 21.59
N GLN A 123 7.30 14.11 21.64
CA GLN A 123 5.94 13.60 21.48
C GLN A 123 5.54 13.38 20.03
N VAL A 124 6.40 13.78 19.07
CA VAL A 124 6.14 13.65 17.63
C VAL A 124 6.71 12.34 17.12
N HIS A 125 5.86 11.53 16.55
CA HIS A 125 6.14 10.22 16.01
C HIS A 125 5.83 10.14 14.52
N LEU A 126 6.38 9.10 13.86
CA LEU A 126 6.09 8.74 12.48
C LEU A 126 5.37 7.38 12.45
N TYR A 127 4.73 7.08 11.33
CA TYR A 127 4.08 5.81 11.08
C TYR A 127 4.57 5.23 9.74
N ARG A 128 5.63 4.42 9.77
CA ARG A 128 6.25 3.90 8.53
C ARG A 128 6.99 2.58 8.68
N THR A 129 7.62 2.34 9.83
CA THR A 129 8.47 1.17 10.10
C THR A 129 8.00 0.42 11.34
N LEU A 130 8.50 -0.80 11.53
CA LEU A 130 8.26 -1.55 12.78
C LEU A 130 8.82 -0.81 14.00
N ASP A 131 9.97 -0.17 13.85
CA ASP A 131 10.57 0.64 14.92
C ASP A 131 9.70 1.86 15.27
N ASP A 132 9.05 2.49 14.27
CA ASP A 132 8.08 3.57 14.53
C ASP A 132 6.89 3.04 15.35
N MET A 133 6.41 1.83 15.04
CA MET A 133 5.30 1.19 15.77
C MET A 133 5.68 0.89 17.21
N ASP A 134 6.87 0.36 17.44
CA ASP A 134 7.35 0.11 18.80
C ASP A 134 7.58 1.41 19.58
N GLY A 135 8.06 2.45 18.91
CA GLY A 135 8.19 3.79 19.50
C GLY A 135 6.84 4.37 19.93
N ILE A 136 5.81 4.26 19.09
CA ILE A 136 4.44 4.69 19.43
C ILE A 136 3.90 3.87 20.60
N ARG A 137 4.03 2.54 20.57
CA ARG A 137 3.58 1.66 21.66
C ARG A 137 4.24 2.03 22.99
N ALA A 138 5.57 2.16 23.00
CA ALA A 138 6.31 2.53 24.21
C ALA A 138 5.91 3.92 24.75
N ALA A 139 5.62 4.87 23.86
CA ALA A 139 5.16 6.19 24.26
C ALA A 139 3.75 6.14 24.88
N ILE A 140 2.82 5.38 24.30
CA ILE A 140 1.47 5.15 24.85
C ILE A 140 1.57 4.51 26.26
N GLU A 141 2.30 3.40 26.39
CA GLU A 141 2.50 2.72 27.67
C GLU A 141 3.11 3.64 28.74
N ASN A 142 4.08 4.46 28.37
CA ASN A 142 4.72 5.40 29.29
C ASN A 142 3.74 6.49 29.79
N VAL A 143 2.89 7.03 28.93
CA VAL A 143 1.86 8.02 29.29
C VAL A 143 0.77 7.36 30.14
N GLU A 144 0.28 6.18 29.73
CA GLU A 144 -0.74 5.44 30.48
C GLU A 144 -0.30 5.13 31.91
N ASN A 145 0.94 4.68 32.10
CA ASN A 145 1.51 4.43 33.42
C ASN A 145 1.61 5.67 34.31
N LYS A 146 1.75 6.87 33.72
CA LYS A 146 1.89 8.13 34.47
C LYS A 146 0.55 8.81 34.74
N HIS A 147 -0.37 8.75 33.77
CA HIS A 147 -1.56 9.61 33.76
C HIS A 147 -2.88 8.85 33.62
N GLY A 148 -2.84 7.55 33.32
CA GLY A 148 -4.00 6.66 33.17
C GLY A 148 -4.63 6.75 31.79
N GLU A 149 -5.00 7.93 31.29
CA GLU A 149 -5.56 8.16 29.97
C GLU A 149 -4.52 8.70 28.99
N VAL A 150 -4.55 8.19 27.76
CA VAL A 150 -3.66 8.61 26.67
C VAL A 150 -4.47 9.21 25.55
N THR A 151 -4.08 10.38 25.07
CA THR A 151 -4.64 11.00 23.87
C THR A 151 -3.59 11.02 22.77
N ALA A 152 -3.94 10.49 21.60
CA ALA A 152 -3.08 10.48 20.41
C ALA A 152 -3.75 11.25 19.27
N THR A 153 -2.99 12.12 18.59
CA THR A 153 -3.46 12.87 17.43
C THR A 153 -2.69 12.47 16.19
N VAL A 154 -3.39 11.96 15.20
CA VAL A 154 -2.84 11.63 13.87
C VAL A 154 -3.04 12.83 12.95
N VAL A 155 -1.97 13.36 12.39
CA VAL A 155 -1.99 14.45 11.42
C VAL A 155 -1.90 13.87 10.01
N GLY A 156 -3.02 13.90 9.30
CA GLY A 156 -3.25 13.32 7.99
C GLY A 156 -4.40 12.31 8.00
N GLY A 157 -5.46 12.58 7.24
CA GLY A 157 -6.67 11.76 7.13
C GLY A 157 -6.72 10.90 5.86
N GLY A 158 -5.56 10.66 5.24
CA GLY A 158 -5.43 9.71 4.14
C GLY A 158 -5.32 8.27 4.63
N LEU A 159 -5.03 7.35 3.71
CA LEU A 159 -4.94 5.91 3.93
C LEU A 159 -4.09 5.55 5.16
N LEU A 160 -2.80 5.87 5.13
CA LEU A 160 -1.87 5.56 6.22
C LEU A 160 -2.23 6.27 7.53
N GLY A 161 -2.88 7.46 7.46
CA GLY A 161 -3.32 8.18 8.63
C GLY A 161 -4.46 7.47 9.35
N LEU A 162 -5.42 6.94 8.60
CA LEU A 162 -6.52 6.17 9.17
C LEU A 162 -6.05 4.80 9.70
N GLU A 163 -5.06 4.18 9.06
CA GLU A 163 -4.39 2.99 9.62
C GLU A 163 -3.67 3.31 10.93
N ALA A 164 -2.93 4.43 10.99
CA ALA A 164 -2.29 4.89 12.23
C ALA A 164 -3.30 5.19 13.32
N ALA A 165 -4.45 5.80 12.97
CA ALA A 165 -5.53 6.08 13.92
C ALA A 165 -6.14 4.78 14.48
N GLY A 166 -6.39 3.80 13.62
CA GLY A 166 -6.85 2.48 14.06
C GLY A 166 -5.83 1.77 14.96
N ALA A 167 -4.55 1.89 14.62
CA ALA A 167 -3.47 1.33 15.40
C ALA A 167 -3.39 1.95 16.82
N THR A 168 -3.40 3.27 16.92
CA THR A 168 -3.34 3.97 18.22
C THR A 168 -4.58 3.71 19.08
N GLN A 169 -5.77 3.65 18.47
CA GLN A 169 -7.00 3.28 19.17
C GLN A 169 -6.93 1.83 19.70
N ALA A 170 -6.42 0.90 18.90
CA ALA A 170 -6.24 -0.49 19.32
C ALA A 170 -5.22 -0.65 20.46
N MET A 171 -4.27 0.29 20.59
CA MET A 171 -3.35 0.40 21.73
C MET A 171 -3.97 1.09 22.97
N GLY A 172 -5.26 1.47 22.93
CA GLY A 172 -5.99 2.06 24.05
C GLY A 172 -6.00 3.59 24.11
N ALA A 173 -5.40 4.30 23.13
CA ALA A 173 -5.41 5.75 23.14
C ALA A 173 -6.75 6.34 22.66
N LYS A 174 -7.21 7.41 23.30
CA LYS A 174 -8.24 8.29 22.73
C LYS A 174 -7.65 8.96 21.50
N THR A 175 -8.22 8.68 20.32
CA THR A 175 -7.59 9.03 19.05
C THR A 175 -8.32 10.17 18.34
N HIS A 176 -7.57 11.15 17.89
CA HIS A 176 -8.00 12.24 17.02
C HIS A 176 -7.31 12.14 15.66
N VAL A 177 -8.03 12.51 14.59
CA VAL A 177 -7.48 12.66 13.23
C VAL A 177 -7.66 14.11 12.80
N VAL A 178 -6.56 14.75 12.40
CA VAL A 178 -6.54 16.13 11.87
C VAL A 178 -6.19 16.06 10.39
N GLU A 179 -7.11 16.50 9.52
CA GLU A 179 -6.94 16.50 8.07
C GLU A 179 -7.15 17.92 7.51
N MET A 180 -6.18 18.35 6.71
CA MET A 180 -6.20 19.68 6.07
C MET A 180 -7.28 19.78 4.98
N ALA A 181 -7.53 18.68 4.26
CA ALA A 181 -8.58 18.64 3.26
C ALA A 181 -9.98 18.69 3.90
N PRO A 182 -11.02 19.11 3.15
CA PRO A 182 -12.39 19.20 3.68
C PRO A 182 -13.03 17.85 4.02
N ARG A 183 -12.35 16.73 3.70
CA ARG A 183 -12.82 15.36 3.96
C ARG A 183 -11.67 14.39 4.16
N LEU A 184 -11.96 13.25 4.77
CA LEU A 184 -11.02 12.12 4.83
C LEU A 184 -10.81 11.51 3.44
N MET A 185 -9.64 10.91 3.22
CA MET A 185 -9.26 10.21 1.98
C MET A 185 -9.58 11.01 0.70
N PRO A 186 -9.15 12.28 0.59
CA PRO A 186 -9.56 13.19 -0.48
C PRO A 186 -9.17 12.72 -1.89
N LEU A 187 -8.23 11.79 -2.01
CA LEU A 187 -7.80 11.20 -3.27
C LEU A 187 -8.61 9.96 -3.68
N GLN A 188 -9.35 9.34 -2.75
CA GLN A 188 -10.08 8.10 -2.98
C GLN A 188 -11.60 8.28 -2.97
N VAL A 189 -12.12 9.24 -2.20
CA VAL A 189 -13.56 9.46 -2.08
C VAL A 189 -13.94 10.90 -2.36
N ASP A 190 -15.15 11.10 -2.87
CA ASP A 190 -15.78 12.42 -3.03
C ASP A 190 -16.38 12.93 -1.71
N ASP A 191 -17.05 14.08 -1.73
CA ASP A 191 -17.57 14.71 -0.52
C ASP A 191 -18.59 13.81 0.20
N ALA A 192 -19.50 13.18 -0.53
CA ALA A 192 -20.52 12.30 0.06
C ALA A 192 -19.89 11.02 0.64
N GLY A 193 -18.94 10.41 -0.07
CA GLY A 193 -18.18 9.26 0.43
C GLY A 193 -17.34 9.61 1.65
N GLY A 194 -16.70 10.79 1.66
CA GLY A 194 -15.91 11.29 2.79
C GLY A 194 -16.73 11.60 4.02
N GLU A 195 -17.93 12.14 3.86
CA GLU A 195 -18.88 12.36 4.96
C GLU A 195 -19.33 11.02 5.57
N MET A 196 -19.70 10.06 4.73
CA MET A 196 -20.09 8.71 5.16
C MET A 196 -18.96 8.01 5.92
N LEU A 197 -17.73 8.07 5.39
CA LEU A 197 -16.54 7.52 6.05
C LEU A 197 -16.30 8.19 7.40
N SER A 198 -16.36 9.53 7.44
CA SER A 198 -16.17 10.30 8.70
C SER A 198 -17.22 9.94 9.75
N HIS A 199 -18.46 9.75 9.33
CA HIS A 199 -19.54 9.34 10.23
C HIS A 199 -19.26 7.96 10.82
N ALA A 200 -18.91 6.99 9.99
CA ALA A 200 -18.62 5.61 10.43
C ALA A 200 -17.42 5.58 11.40
N ILE A 201 -16.35 6.31 11.13
CA ILE A 201 -15.16 6.34 11.98
C ILE A 201 -15.44 7.04 13.31
N ARG A 202 -16.26 8.13 13.33
CA ARG A 202 -16.69 8.75 14.59
C ARG A 202 -17.51 7.82 15.46
N GLN A 203 -18.36 6.95 14.86
CA GLN A 203 -19.11 5.94 15.62
C GLN A 203 -18.21 4.93 16.31
N MET A 204 -16.98 4.75 15.82
CA MET A 204 -15.96 3.90 16.45
C MET A 204 -15.17 4.62 17.56
N GLY A 205 -15.50 5.87 17.88
CA GLY A 205 -14.90 6.63 18.96
C GLY A 205 -13.65 7.42 18.57
N VAL A 206 -13.36 7.60 17.28
CA VAL A 206 -12.29 8.48 16.81
C VAL A 206 -12.86 9.87 16.51
N GLU A 207 -12.21 10.90 17.04
CA GLU A 207 -12.60 12.31 16.77
C GLU A 207 -11.93 12.80 15.49
N ILE A 208 -12.70 13.40 14.59
CA ILE A 208 -12.24 13.81 13.25
C ILE A 208 -12.38 15.32 13.09
N HIS A 209 -11.28 15.97 12.73
CA HIS A 209 -11.13 17.39 12.44
C HIS A 209 -10.70 17.55 10.97
N VAL A 210 -11.65 17.76 10.07
CA VAL A 210 -11.40 18.03 8.65
C VAL A 210 -11.37 19.54 8.38
N GLY A 211 -10.67 19.96 7.33
CA GLY A 211 -10.44 21.37 7.03
C GLY A 211 -9.51 22.06 8.04
N ALA A 212 -8.80 21.30 8.87
CA ALA A 212 -7.98 21.79 9.96
C ALA A 212 -6.48 21.70 9.62
N VAL A 213 -5.79 22.83 9.63
CA VAL A 213 -4.37 22.94 9.28
C VAL A 213 -3.52 23.03 10.54
N THR A 214 -2.72 22.02 10.83
CA THR A 214 -1.74 22.09 11.94
C THR A 214 -0.69 23.16 11.63
N ARG A 215 -0.63 24.21 12.44
CA ARG A 215 0.27 25.37 12.29
C ARG A 215 1.50 25.28 13.19
N SER A 216 1.34 24.79 14.41
CA SER A 216 2.42 24.59 15.37
C SER A 216 2.07 23.53 16.40
N ILE A 217 3.10 23.03 17.08
CA ILE A 217 3.01 22.13 18.22
C ILE A 217 3.84 22.75 19.33
N VAL A 218 3.26 22.95 20.51
CA VAL A 218 3.96 23.53 21.65
C VAL A 218 3.76 22.64 22.88
N ALA A 219 4.71 22.70 23.83
CA ALA A 219 4.55 21.98 25.09
C ALA A 219 3.29 22.48 25.84
N SER A 220 2.50 21.56 26.39
CA SER A 220 1.34 21.92 27.20
C SER A 220 1.78 22.58 28.53
N THR A 221 1.00 23.57 28.96
CA THR A 221 1.16 24.19 30.27
C THR A 221 0.22 23.59 31.32
N SER A 222 -0.80 22.85 30.88
CA SER A 222 -1.84 22.24 31.73
C SER A 222 -1.52 20.78 32.10
N LYS A 223 -0.84 20.03 31.23
CA LYS A 223 -0.51 18.63 31.42
C LYS A 223 0.98 18.37 31.09
N GLU A 224 1.76 18.03 32.10
CA GLU A 224 3.18 17.76 31.94
C GLU A 224 3.41 16.58 30.98
N GLY A 225 4.30 16.76 30.00
CA GLY A 225 4.64 15.76 29.01
C GLY A 225 3.73 15.73 27.79
N SER A 226 2.64 16.48 27.80
CA SER A 226 1.71 16.65 26.66
C SER A 226 2.07 17.86 25.80
N VAL A 227 1.45 17.96 24.64
CA VAL A 227 1.60 19.07 23.70
C VAL A 227 0.23 19.61 23.28
N VAL A 228 0.23 20.83 22.78
CA VAL A 228 -0.95 21.49 22.20
C VAL A 228 -0.68 21.72 20.72
N LEU A 229 -1.57 21.22 19.86
CA LEU A 229 -1.60 21.51 18.43
C LEU A 229 -2.44 22.76 18.19
N ASP A 230 -1.88 23.76 17.53
CA ASP A 230 -2.64 24.84 16.91
C ASP A 230 -3.15 24.35 15.55
N MET A 231 -4.46 24.21 15.42
CA MET A 231 -5.14 23.79 14.19
C MET A 231 -5.71 24.98 13.40
N GLY A 232 -5.24 26.19 13.67
CA GLY A 232 -5.76 27.41 13.05
C GLY A 232 -7.23 27.64 13.40
N ASP A 233 -8.08 27.75 12.39
CA ASP A 233 -9.52 27.97 12.58
C ASP A 233 -10.22 26.78 13.28
N GLY A 234 -9.56 25.60 13.34
CA GLY A 234 -10.00 24.42 14.10
C GLY A 234 -9.75 24.52 15.62
N GLY A 235 -9.12 25.59 16.10
CA GLY A 235 -8.79 25.80 17.51
C GLY A 235 -7.53 25.07 17.96
N GLU A 236 -7.44 24.81 19.27
CA GLU A 236 -6.32 24.11 19.90
C GLU A 236 -6.73 22.72 20.35
N LEU A 237 -5.81 21.75 20.23
CA LEU A 237 -6.02 20.37 20.65
C LEU A 237 -4.85 19.90 21.53
N GLU A 238 -5.14 19.62 22.80
CA GLU A 238 -4.16 19.05 23.73
C GLU A 238 -4.08 17.54 23.53
N THR A 239 -2.86 17.00 23.40
CA THR A 239 -2.61 15.58 23.14
C THR A 239 -1.27 15.12 23.73
N ASP A 240 -1.14 13.83 23.99
CA ASP A 240 0.08 13.24 24.53
C ASP A 240 1.06 12.82 23.43
N LEU A 241 0.53 12.40 22.28
CA LEU A 241 1.31 12.00 21.10
C LEU A 241 0.78 12.66 19.84
N VAL A 242 1.69 13.01 18.95
CA VAL A 242 1.39 13.47 17.59
C VAL A 242 2.03 12.52 16.60
N ILE A 243 1.24 11.97 15.68
CA ILE A 243 1.73 11.03 14.67
C ILE A 243 1.55 11.63 13.29
N PHE A 244 2.65 11.96 12.62
CA PHE A 244 2.58 12.47 11.26
C PHE A 244 2.39 11.36 10.23
N SER A 245 1.29 11.44 9.49
CA SER A 245 0.94 10.62 8.33
C SER A 245 0.41 11.46 7.16
N ALA A 246 1.03 12.63 6.94
CA ALA A 246 0.61 13.65 5.97
C ALA A 246 1.18 13.39 4.55
N GLY A 247 1.33 12.15 4.17
CA GLY A 247 1.89 11.71 2.88
C GLY A 247 3.36 11.30 2.93
N ILE A 248 3.93 11.02 1.77
CA ILE A 248 5.29 10.51 1.61
C ILE A 248 6.11 11.37 0.64
N ARG A 249 7.43 11.26 0.72
CA ARG A 249 8.36 11.82 -0.25
C ARG A 249 9.36 10.75 -0.67
N PRO A 250 9.71 10.66 -1.96
CA PRO A 250 10.77 9.77 -2.43
C PRO A 250 12.06 9.94 -1.63
N ARG A 251 12.77 8.85 -1.45
CA ARG A 251 14.07 8.84 -0.77
C ARG A 251 15.17 8.88 -1.82
N ASP A 252 15.42 10.04 -2.37
CA ASP A 252 16.23 10.34 -3.55
C ASP A 252 17.48 11.21 -3.26
N SER A 253 17.82 11.38 -1.98
CA SER A 253 18.92 12.26 -1.55
C SER A 253 20.32 11.87 -2.09
N LEU A 254 20.50 10.63 -2.54
CA LEU A 254 21.74 10.17 -3.17
C LEU A 254 21.89 10.64 -4.63
N GLY A 255 20.79 11.11 -5.25
CA GLY A 255 20.78 11.44 -6.67
C GLY A 255 21.55 12.69 -7.05
N PRO A 256 21.32 13.86 -6.41
CA PRO A 256 21.93 15.12 -6.83
C PRO A 256 23.44 15.09 -6.88
N ASP A 257 24.09 14.55 -5.84
CA ASP A 257 25.55 14.48 -5.75
C ASP A 257 26.15 13.46 -6.73
N ALA A 258 25.36 12.50 -7.18
CA ALA A 258 25.75 11.53 -8.19
C ALA A 258 25.44 11.97 -9.63
N GLY A 259 24.80 13.13 -9.82
CA GLY A 259 24.37 13.61 -11.13
C GLY A 259 23.13 12.91 -11.69
N LEU A 260 22.37 12.19 -10.87
CA LEU A 260 21.09 11.57 -11.28
C LEU A 260 20.01 12.63 -11.38
N GLU A 261 19.24 12.57 -12.46
CA GLU A 261 18.10 13.45 -12.66
C GLU A 261 16.94 13.04 -11.73
N LEU A 262 16.21 14.04 -11.23
CA LEU A 262 15.06 13.85 -10.37
C LEU A 262 13.77 14.35 -11.05
N GLY A 263 12.66 13.70 -10.75
CA GLY A 263 11.34 14.16 -11.15
C GLY A 263 10.95 15.49 -10.48
N SER A 264 10.02 16.25 -11.04
CA SER A 264 9.57 17.54 -10.53
C SER A 264 8.99 17.49 -9.10
N ARG A 265 8.51 16.34 -8.68
CA ARG A 265 7.99 16.07 -7.33
C ARG A 265 8.94 15.22 -6.48
N GLY A 266 10.19 15.09 -6.91
CA GLY A 266 11.18 14.17 -6.38
C GLY A 266 11.11 12.79 -7.03
N GLY A 267 12.01 11.90 -6.59
CA GLY A 267 12.21 10.56 -7.15
C GLY A 267 13.23 10.55 -8.29
N PHE A 268 14.02 9.48 -8.38
CA PHE A 268 14.96 9.30 -9.47
C PHE A 268 14.20 9.18 -10.79
N LEU A 269 14.46 10.10 -11.72
CA LEU A 269 13.81 10.08 -13.03
C LEU A 269 14.26 8.85 -13.82
N THR A 270 13.31 8.08 -14.31
CA THR A 270 13.56 6.87 -15.10
C THR A 270 12.72 6.84 -16.36
N ASP A 271 13.20 6.08 -17.35
CA ASP A 271 12.40 5.65 -18.47
C ASP A 271 11.43 4.51 -18.06
N ARG A 272 10.64 4.02 -19.02
CA ARG A 272 9.67 2.94 -18.81
C ARG A 272 10.31 1.54 -18.60
N GLN A 273 11.64 1.44 -18.72
CA GLN A 273 12.41 0.25 -18.37
C GLN A 273 13.18 0.42 -17.05
N CYS A 274 12.80 1.43 -16.26
CA CYS A 274 13.38 1.76 -14.95
C CYS A 274 14.86 2.14 -15.01
N ARG A 275 15.39 2.58 -16.18
CA ARG A 275 16.75 3.09 -16.31
C ARG A 275 16.78 4.57 -15.93
N THR A 276 17.79 4.97 -15.20
CA THR A 276 18.08 6.40 -14.92
C THR A 276 18.85 7.04 -16.08
N SER A 277 19.17 8.34 -15.95
CA SER A 277 20.03 9.05 -16.90
C SER A 277 21.49 8.58 -16.89
N ILE A 278 21.90 7.79 -15.91
CA ILE A 278 23.27 7.27 -15.78
C ILE A 278 23.27 5.77 -16.05
N GLU A 279 24.15 5.33 -16.97
CA GLU A 279 24.35 3.93 -17.30
C GLU A 279 24.67 3.10 -16.04
N HIS A 280 24.23 1.84 -16.01
CA HIS A 280 24.38 0.92 -14.87
C HIS A 280 23.68 1.34 -13.58
N ILE A 281 22.80 2.36 -13.60
CA ILE A 281 21.96 2.73 -12.45
C ILE A 281 20.49 2.69 -12.82
N SER A 282 19.72 1.90 -12.08
CA SER A 282 18.28 1.78 -12.19
C SER A 282 17.60 2.27 -10.91
N ALA A 283 16.32 2.66 -10.99
CA ALA A 283 15.53 2.97 -9.81
C ALA A 283 14.13 2.34 -9.91
N ILE A 284 13.66 1.78 -8.79
CA ILE A 284 12.40 1.03 -8.69
C ILE A 284 11.61 1.37 -7.43
N GLY A 285 10.28 1.24 -7.50
CA GLY A 285 9.40 1.49 -6.37
C GLY A 285 9.16 2.97 -6.08
N GLU A 286 8.86 3.31 -4.83
CA GLU A 286 8.43 4.66 -4.44
C GLU A 286 9.53 5.74 -4.59
N CYS A 287 10.79 5.36 -4.77
CA CYS A 287 11.87 6.30 -5.06
C CYS A 287 12.04 6.59 -6.55
N ALA A 288 11.39 5.85 -7.43
CA ALA A 288 11.44 6.05 -8.88
C ALA A 288 10.34 7.02 -9.35
N ALA A 289 10.66 7.82 -10.36
CA ALA A 289 9.74 8.69 -11.07
C ALA A 289 9.73 8.29 -12.55
N VAL A 290 8.92 7.30 -12.92
CA VAL A 290 8.81 6.81 -14.31
C VAL A 290 8.11 7.86 -15.16
N ASP A 291 8.77 8.35 -16.21
CA ASP A 291 8.30 9.48 -17.02
C ASP A 291 7.85 10.68 -16.14
N GLY A 292 8.52 10.88 -14.99
CA GLY A 292 8.23 11.96 -14.04
C GLY A 292 7.05 11.69 -13.08
N LYS A 293 6.42 10.51 -13.13
CA LYS A 293 5.34 10.10 -12.23
C LYS A 293 5.85 9.18 -11.12
N THR A 294 5.46 9.47 -9.87
CA THR A 294 5.75 8.63 -8.70
C THR A 294 4.49 7.87 -8.27
N TYR A 295 4.66 6.66 -7.76
CA TYR A 295 3.57 5.77 -7.36
C TYR A 295 3.73 5.37 -5.89
N GLY A 296 2.68 5.53 -5.10
CA GLY A 296 2.67 5.24 -3.65
C GLY A 296 2.02 3.90 -3.29
N LEU A 297 1.85 3.00 -4.25
CA LEU A 297 1.34 1.64 -4.03
C LEU A 297 2.45 0.62 -4.29
N VAL A 298 2.36 -0.55 -3.68
CA VAL A 298 3.38 -1.61 -3.82
C VAL A 298 3.35 -2.28 -5.20
N ALA A 299 2.17 -2.47 -5.79
CA ALA A 299 2.01 -3.19 -7.05
C ALA A 299 2.81 -2.58 -8.22
N PRO A 300 2.77 -1.25 -8.47
CA PRO A 300 3.66 -0.64 -9.46
C PRO A 300 5.14 -0.90 -9.20
N GLY A 301 5.55 -0.90 -7.93
CA GLY A 301 6.93 -1.19 -7.54
C GLY A 301 7.33 -2.64 -7.86
N TYR A 302 6.43 -3.60 -7.70
CA TYR A 302 6.67 -4.99 -8.08
C TYR A 302 6.83 -5.16 -9.59
N THR A 303 5.98 -4.49 -10.38
CA THR A 303 6.13 -4.46 -11.84
C THR A 303 7.47 -3.86 -12.26
N MET A 304 7.90 -2.75 -11.64
CA MET A 304 9.23 -2.15 -11.89
C MET A 304 10.38 -3.13 -11.54
N ALA A 305 10.24 -3.86 -10.43
CA ALA A 305 11.21 -4.85 -9.99
C ALA A 305 11.35 -6.01 -11.01
N GLU A 306 10.22 -6.53 -11.49
CA GLU A 306 10.17 -7.60 -12.50
C GLU A 306 10.75 -7.17 -13.84
N ILE A 307 10.39 -5.97 -14.33
CA ILE A 307 10.94 -5.38 -15.56
C ILE A 307 12.48 -5.24 -15.44
N THR A 308 12.95 -4.68 -14.32
CA THR A 308 14.39 -4.46 -14.11
C THR A 308 15.15 -5.77 -13.98
N ALA A 309 14.61 -6.77 -13.27
CA ALA A 309 15.22 -8.10 -13.15
C ALA A 309 15.30 -8.82 -14.50
N ALA A 310 14.23 -8.84 -15.28
CA ALA A 310 14.20 -9.44 -16.60
C ALA A 310 15.18 -8.74 -17.57
N ARG A 311 15.25 -7.41 -17.53
CA ARG A 311 16.20 -6.64 -18.34
C ARG A 311 17.65 -6.99 -18.00
N LEU A 312 18.00 -7.06 -16.73
CA LEU A 312 19.35 -7.42 -16.29
C LEU A 312 19.71 -8.87 -16.60
N ALA A 313 18.71 -9.75 -16.68
CA ALA A 313 18.86 -11.13 -17.14
C ALA A 313 18.99 -11.26 -18.67
N GLY A 314 18.82 -10.16 -19.42
CA GLY A 314 18.86 -10.20 -20.89
C GLY A 314 17.60 -10.81 -21.54
N GLU A 315 16.49 -10.88 -20.79
CA GLU A 315 15.21 -11.37 -21.30
C GLU A 315 14.45 -10.28 -22.07
N PRO A 316 13.55 -10.65 -22.98
CA PRO A 316 12.62 -9.71 -23.58
C PRO A 316 11.74 -9.05 -22.51
N ILE A 317 11.61 -7.73 -22.55
CA ILE A 317 10.80 -6.97 -21.60
C ILE A 317 9.75 -6.13 -22.31
N ALA A 318 8.61 -5.94 -21.64
CA ALA A 318 7.66 -4.89 -21.97
C ALA A 318 8.02 -3.61 -21.20
N ASP A 319 7.64 -2.47 -21.75
CA ASP A 319 7.75 -1.20 -21.04
C ASP A 319 6.75 -1.16 -19.88
N PHE A 320 7.10 -0.41 -18.83
CA PHE A 320 6.20 -0.14 -17.72
C PHE A 320 4.98 0.65 -18.23
N GLU A 321 3.81 0.08 -18.04
CA GLU A 321 2.54 0.74 -18.33
C GLU A 321 2.02 1.47 -17.10
N ASP A 322 1.23 2.54 -17.32
CA ASP A 322 0.60 3.26 -16.22
C ASP A 322 -0.29 2.30 -15.42
N PRO A 323 -0.01 2.09 -14.12
CA PRO A 323 -0.68 1.07 -13.35
C PRO A 323 -2.12 1.47 -13.00
N ASP A 324 -2.94 0.46 -12.78
CA ASP A 324 -4.23 0.66 -12.14
C ASP A 324 -4.04 1.09 -10.68
N MET A 325 -4.44 2.32 -10.38
CA MET A 325 -4.35 2.91 -9.04
C MET A 325 -5.58 2.64 -8.17
N SER A 326 -6.40 1.67 -8.55
CA SER A 326 -7.56 1.25 -7.77
C SER A 326 -7.14 0.75 -6.39
N THR A 327 -7.91 1.12 -5.38
CA THR A 327 -7.67 0.74 -3.98
C THR A 327 -8.93 0.11 -3.39
N LYS A 328 -8.75 -0.92 -2.58
CA LYS A 328 -9.77 -1.45 -1.67
C LYS A 328 -9.13 -1.68 -0.32
N LEU A 329 -9.73 -1.10 0.69
CA LEU A 329 -9.18 -1.02 2.04
C LEU A 329 -10.28 -1.34 3.04
N LYS A 330 -9.88 -1.95 4.14
CA LYS A 330 -10.72 -2.09 5.32
C LYS A 330 -10.13 -1.26 6.45
N LEU A 331 -10.60 -0.02 6.55
CA LEU A 331 -10.10 0.96 7.52
C LEU A 331 -10.93 0.88 8.78
N MET A 332 -10.33 0.45 9.90
CA MET A 332 -11.04 0.35 11.18
C MET A 332 -12.38 -0.40 11.08
N GLY A 333 -12.50 -1.37 10.17
CA GLY A 333 -13.74 -2.12 9.95
C GLY A 333 -14.66 -1.55 8.86
N VAL A 334 -14.42 -0.35 8.35
CA VAL A 334 -15.16 0.26 7.23
C VAL A 334 -14.51 -0.11 5.91
N ASP A 335 -15.27 -0.70 5.00
CA ASP A 335 -14.79 -0.95 3.65
C ASP A 335 -14.79 0.36 2.84
N VAL A 336 -13.66 0.65 2.20
CA VAL A 336 -13.52 1.79 1.27
C VAL A 336 -12.87 1.30 0.00
N ALA A 337 -13.47 1.58 -1.14
CA ALA A 337 -12.88 1.27 -2.43
C ALA A 337 -13.05 2.42 -3.42
N SER A 338 -12.02 2.63 -4.25
CA SER A 338 -12.02 3.56 -5.37
C SER A 338 -11.31 2.89 -6.54
N PHE A 339 -11.89 2.98 -7.74
CA PHE A 339 -11.38 2.27 -8.91
C PHE A 339 -11.65 3.06 -10.20
N GLY A 340 -10.78 2.86 -11.19
CA GLY A 340 -10.84 3.56 -12.46
C GLY A 340 -10.73 5.07 -12.32
N ASP A 341 -11.37 5.82 -13.21
CA ASP A 341 -11.49 7.28 -13.15
C ASP A 341 -12.67 7.69 -12.27
N ALA A 342 -12.50 7.52 -10.94
CA ALA A 342 -13.52 7.79 -9.92
C ALA A 342 -13.90 9.28 -9.81
N PHE A 343 -13.11 10.17 -10.41
CA PHE A 343 -13.29 11.63 -10.43
C PHE A 343 -13.38 12.17 -11.86
N SER A 344 -13.82 11.33 -12.81
CA SER A 344 -13.89 11.69 -14.22
C SER A 344 -14.54 13.03 -14.45
N THR A 345 -13.91 13.84 -15.30
CA THR A 345 -14.43 15.13 -15.77
C THR A 345 -14.89 15.07 -17.23
N ILE A 346 -15.00 13.87 -17.80
CA ILE A 346 -15.44 13.66 -19.17
C ILE A 346 -16.83 14.30 -19.36
N GLU A 347 -16.97 15.11 -20.39
CA GLU A 347 -18.22 15.78 -20.72
C GLU A 347 -19.32 14.76 -21.05
N GLY A 348 -20.52 14.99 -20.53
CA GLY A 348 -21.67 14.11 -20.74
C GLY A 348 -21.67 12.82 -19.91
N ARG A 349 -20.65 12.56 -19.08
CA ARG A 349 -20.64 11.40 -18.20
C ARG A 349 -21.91 11.30 -17.36
N LYS A 350 -22.32 10.12 -17.03
CA LYS A 350 -23.44 9.85 -16.11
C LYS A 350 -22.92 9.32 -14.78
N GLU A 351 -23.55 9.76 -13.71
CA GLU A 351 -23.23 9.33 -12.36
C GLU A 351 -24.45 8.62 -11.77
N LEU A 352 -24.21 7.43 -11.23
CA LEU A 352 -25.20 6.65 -10.51
C LEU A 352 -24.72 6.53 -9.06
N HIS A 353 -25.59 6.89 -8.09
CA HIS A 353 -25.24 6.73 -6.69
C HIS A 353 -26.38 6.12 -5.88
N ILE A 354 -25.98 5.35 -4.89
CA ILE A 354 -26.81 4.85 -3.80
C ILE A 354 -26.21 5.36 -2.51
N GLN A 355 -27.03 6.04 -1.71
CA GLN A 355 -26.61 6.54 -0.40
C GLN A 355 -27.65 6.09 0.63
N ASP A 356 -27.18 5.34 1.63
CA ASP A 356 -27.95 4.91 2.76
C ASP A 356 -27.25 5.32 4.07
N PRO A 357 -27.63 6.46 4.66
CA PRO A 357 -27.03 6.92 5.90
C PRO A 357 -27.40 6.08 7.13
N VAL A 358 -28.42 5.22 7.04
CA VAL A 358 -28.83 4.33 8.13
C VAL A 358 -27.88 3.14 8.25
N SER A 359 -27.56 2.52 7.13
CA SER A 359 -26.60 1.40 7.09
C SER A 359 -25.15 1.86 6.89
N GLY A 360 -24.89 3.16 6.69
CA GLY A 360 -23.55 3.70 6.48
C GLY A 360 -22.96 3.35 5.11
N VAL A 361 -23.78 3.21 4.07
CA VAL A 361 -23.35 2.78 2.73
C VAL A 361 -23.45 3.93 1.73
N TYR A 362 -22.35 4.15 1.01
CA TYR A 362 -22.29 5.01 -0.17
C TYR A 362 -21.64 4.27 -1.33
N LYS A 363 -22.32 4.23 -2.48
CA LYS A 363 -21.81 3.61 -3.72
C LYS A 363 -22.04 4.56 -4.88
N LYS A 364 -21.00 4.77 -5.67
CA LYS A 364 -21.04 5.61 -6.87
C LYS A 364 -20.40 4.88 -8.04
N LEU A 365 -21.07 4.89 -9.19
CA LEU A 365 -20.51 4.51 -10.49
C LEU A 365 -20.47 5.71 -11.39
N ILE A 366 -19.40 5.82 -12.18
CA ILE A 366 -19.24 6.82 -13.24
C ILE A 366 -19.24 6.09 -14.57
N LEU A 367 -20.13 6.50 -15.44
CA LEU A 367 -20.38 5.90 -16.74
C LEU A 367 -20.09 6.93 -17.85
N ASP A 368 -19.84 6.44 -19.06
CA ASP A 368 -19.76 7.28 -20.26
C ASP A 368 -21.06 8.04 -20.55
N ALA A 369 -21.05 8.86 -21.61
CA ALA A 369 -22.19 9.68 -22.01
C ALA A 369 -23.41 8.83 -22.43
N GLU A 370 -23.20 7.64 -22.94
CA GLU A 370 -24.23 6.68 -23.33
C GLU A 370 -24.80 5.93 -22.11
N GLY A 371 -24.05 5.91 -20.97
CA GLY A 371 -24.41 5.19 -19.75
C GLY A 371 -24.17 3.69 -19.85
N LYS A 372 -23.27 3.25 -20.71
CA LYS A 372 -23.00 1.84 -20.99
C LYS A 372 -21.61 1.40 -20.51
N ARG A 373 -20.59 2.25 -20.63
CA ARG A 373 -19.21 1.92 -20.28
C ARG A 373 -18.89 2.42 -18.89
N LEU A 374 -18.32 1.54 -18.07
CA LEU A 374 -17.85 1.90 -16.73
C LEU A 374 -16.53 2.66 -16.81
N LEU A 375 -16.49 3.87 -16.27
CA LEU A 375 -15.27 4.70 -16.19
C LEU A 375 -14.59 4.54 -14.83
N GLY A 376 -15.36 4.45 -13.75
CA GLY A 376 -14.83 4.30 -12.40
C GLY A 376 -15.93 4.26 -11.34
N GLY A 377 -15.52 4.20 -10.07
CA GLY A 377 -16.47 4.22 -8.98
C GLY A 377 -15.85 4.35 -7.60
N ILE A 378 -16.72 4.63 -6.64
CA ILE A 378 -16.40 4.79 -5.21
C ILE A 378 -17.39 3.93 -4.40
N LEU A 379 -16.89 3.16 -3.45
CA LEU A 379 -17.70 2.36 -2.52
C LEU A 379 -17.22 2.66 -1.09
N VAL A 380 -18.13 2.98 -0.19
CA VAL A 380 -17.86 3.21 1.24
C VAL A 380 -18.89 2.46 2.07
N GLY A 381 -18.45 1.83 3.15
CA GLY A 381 -19.27 1.03 4.06
C GLY A 381 -19.43 -0.42 3.62
N GLU A 382 -19.76 -0.63 2.35
CA GLU A 382 -19.88 -1.96 1.74
C GLU A 382 -19.22 -1.96 0.36
N ALA A 383 -18.21 -2.80 0.17
CA ALA A 383 -17.41 -2.84 -1.05
C ALA A 383 -17.26 -4.27 -1.63
N SER A 384 -18.23 -5.14 -1.43
CA SER A 384 -18.21 -6.50 -1.99
C SER A 384 -18.19 -6.50 -3.52
N SER A 385 -18.92 -5.56 -4.14
CA SER A 385 -18.98 -5.39 -5.60
C SER A 385 -17.65 -4.97 -6.23
N TYR A 386 -16.67 -4.47 -5.46
CA TYR A 386 -15.40 -3.98 -5.98
C TYR A 386 -14.68 -4.98 -6.87
N SER A 387 -14.57 -6.23 -6.40
CA SER A 387 -13.84 -7.27 -7.12
C SER A 387 -14.46 -7.56 -8.50
N LEU A 388 -15.79 -7.40 -8.64
CA LEU A 388 -16.49 -7.53 -9.89
C LEU A 388 -16.39 -6.29 -10.77
N LEU A 389 -16.57 -5.09 -10.18
CA LEU A 389 -16.64 -3.82 -10.92
C LEU A 389 -15.28 -3.37 -11.45
N ARG A 390 -14.22 -3.53 -10.65
CA ARG A 390 -12.88 -3.06 -11.01
C ARG A 390 -12.39 -3.63 -12.34
N PRO A 391 -12.45 -4.95 -12.61
CA PRO A 391 -12.07 -5.49 -13.91
C PRO A 391 -12.90 -4.98 -15.08
N MET A 392 -14.14 -4.49 -14.84
CA MET A 392 -15.02 -3.97 -15.88
C MET A 392 -14.71 -2.52 -16.28
N VAL A 393 -13.79 -1.83 -15.59
CA VAL A 393 -13.41 -0.46 -15.95
C VAL A 393 -12.94 -0.40 -17.42
N GLY A 394 -13.45 0.56 -18.17
CA GLY A 394 -13.18 0.72 -19.59
C GLY A 394 -14.00 -0.20 -20.51
N SER A 395 -14.82 -1.11 -19.97
CA SER A 395 -15.67 -2.04 -20.73
C SER A 395 -17.15 -1.63 -20.70
N GLU A 396 -17.94 -2.10 -21.68
CA GLU A 396 -19.39 -2.02 -21.59
C GLU A 396 -19.89 -2.96 -20.49
N LEU A 397 -20.83 -2.43 -19.70
CA LEU A 397 -21.46 -3.23 -18.64
C LEU A 397 -22.43 -4.25 -19.25
N PRO A 398 -22.44 -5.50 -18.75
CA PRO A 398 -23.25 -6.58 -19.32
C PRO A 398 -24.74 -6.48 -18.96
N GLY A 399 -25.17 -5.46 -18.23
CA GLY A 399 -26.56 -5.26 -17.81
C GLY A 399 -26.82 -3.89 -17.21
N ASP A 400 -27.92 -3.77 -16.47
CA ASP A 400 -28.28 -2.52 -15.80
C ASP A 400 -27.25 -2.17 -14.71
N PRO A 401 -26.61 -0.99 -14.80
CA PRO A 401 -25.60 -0.56 -13.81
C PRO A 401 -26.12 -0.53 -12.37
N VAL A 402 -27.42 -0.28 -12.17
CA VAL A 402 -28.03 -0.27 -10.82
C VAL A 402 -27.90 -1.62 -10.14
N SER A 403 -28.11 -2.70 -10.90
CA SER A 403 -28.07 -4.07 -10.36
C SER A 403 -26.69 -4.47 -9.82
N LEU A 404 -25.62 -3.78 -10.27
CA LEU A 404 -24.23 -4.05 -9.86
C LEU A 404 -23.88 -3.46 -8.49
N ILE A 405 -24.63 -2.46 -8.03
CA ILE A 405 -24.39 -1.79 -6.74
C ILE A 405 -25.60 -1.79 -5.81
N ALA A 406 -26.79 -2.19 -6.28
CA ALA A 406 -27.97 -2.32 -5.43
C ALA A 406 -27.73 -3.38 -4.35
N PRO A 407 -28.34 -3.22 -3.17
CA PRO A 407 -28.37 -4.29 -2.16
C PRO A 407 -28.97 -5.56 -2.77
N GLU A 408 -28.46 -6.72 -2.38
CA GLU A 408 -29.05 -8.01 -2.77
C GLU A 408 -30.45 -8.14 -2.17
N THR A 409 -31.43 -7.60 -2.88
CA THR A 409 -32.85 -7.89 -2.59
C THR A 409 -33.16 -9.21 -3.27
N GLY A 410 -33.50 -10.24 -2.53
CA GLY A 410 -33.68 -11.61 -2.96
C GLY A 410 -34.77 -11.90 -4.03
N ALA A 411 -34.94 -11.03 -5.00
CA ALA A 411 -35.85 -11.13 -6.13
C ALA A 411 -35.10 -10.99 -7.46
N GLY A 412 -34.58 -12.10 -7.98
CA GLY A 412 -34.63 -12.39 -9.42
C GLY A 412 -33.74 -11.57 -10.38
N THR A 413 -32.74 -10.86 -9.95
CA THR A 413 -31.71 -10.34 -10.86
C THR A 413 -30.61 -11.40 -11.02
N THR A 414 -30.35 -11.83 -12.26
CA THR A 414 -29.19 -12.66 -12.62
C THR A 414 -27.94 -11.87 -12.25
N ALA A 415 -27.40 -12.12 -11.04
CA ALA A 415 -26.15 -11.54 -10.61
C ALA A 415 -25.06 -12.01 -11.59
N ILE A 416 -24.35 -11.07 -12.22
CA ILE A 416 -23.18 -11.36 -13.03
C ILE A 416 -22.14 -11.98 -12.08
N GLY A 417 -21.79 -13.24 -12.34
CA GLY A 417 -20.83 -13.98 -11.55
C GLY A 417 -19.39 -13.83 -12.07
N ALA A 418 -18.45 -14.29 -11.27
CA ALA A 418 -17.05 -14.36 -11.68
C ALA A 418 -16.83 -15.23 -12.93
N GLY A 419 -17.72 -16.20 -13.16
CA GLY A 419 -17.77 -17.05 -14.34
C GLY A 419 -18.03 -16.31 -15.66
N ASP A 420 -18.76 -15.19 -15.60
CA ASP A 420 -19.17 -14.43 -16.78
C ASP A 420 -18.11 -13.45 -17.28
N LEU A 421 -17.02 -13.25 -16.52
CA LEU A 421 -15.92 -12.38 -16.90
C LEU A 421 -15.12 -12.99 -18.06
N PRO A 422 -14.62 -12.17 -19.03
CA PRO A 422 -13.75 -12.65 -20.10
C PRO A 422 -12.42 -13.20 -19.57
N ASP A 423 -11.83 -14.19 -20.25
CA ASP A 423 -10.53 -14.78 -19.86
C ASP A 423 -9.37 -13.75 -19.92
N SER A 424 -9.46 -12.73 -20.76
CA SER A 424 -8.50 -11.63 -20.82
C SER A 424 -8.59 -10.67 -19.64
N MET A 425 -9.65 -10.77 -18.82
CA MET A 425 -9.88 -9.87 -17.69
C MET A 425 -8.82 -10.06 -16.61
N GLN A 426 -8.20 -8.97 -16.18
CA GLN A 426 -7.22 -8.97 -15.10
C GLN A 426 -7.91 -9.12 -13.74
N ILE A 427 -7.66 -10.23 -13.07
CA ILE A 427 -8.24 -10.58 -11.75
C ILE A 427 -7.37 -10.05 -10.61
N CYS A 428 -6.06 -10.25 -10.69
CA CYS A 428 -5.12 -9.76 -9.69
C CYS A 428 -4.20 -8.70 -10.29
N SER A 429 -4.32 -7.44 -9.85
CA SER A 429 -3.44 -6.35 -10.30
C SER A 429 -2.08 -6.38 -9.67
N CYS A 430 -2.00 -6.76 -8.39
CA CYS A 430 -0.71 -6.78 -7.68
C CYS A 430 0.29 -7.74 -8.34
N ASN A 431 -0.19 -8.81 -8.97
CA ASN A 431 0.63 -9.83 -9.62
C ASN A 431 0.25 -10.03 -11.10
N ASN A 432 -0.47 -9.08 -11.69
CA ASN A 432 -0.83 -9.05 -13.12
C ASN A 432 -1.42 -10.36 -13.65
N VAL A 433 -2.36 -10.99 -12.91
CA VAL A 433 -2.93 -12.30 -13.26
C VAL A 433 -4.31 -12.14 -13.87
N THR A 434 -4.52 -12.73 -15.06
CA THR A 434 -5.81 -12.75 -15.77
C THR A 434 -6.67 -13.93 -15.36
N LYS A 435 -7.98 -13.89 -15.67
CA LYS A 435 -8.89 -15.03 -15.48
C LYS A 435 -8.42 -16.26 -16.27
N GLY A 436 -7.94 -16.09 -17.51
CA GLY A 436 -7.40 -17.17 -18.32
C GLY A 436 -6.27 -17.91 -17.63
N GLN A 437 -5.29 -17.20 -17.07
CA GLN A 437 -4.19 -17.81 -16.31
C GLN A 437 -4.67 -18.59 -15.07
N ILE A 438 -5.73 -18.10 -14.40
CA ILE A 438 -6.36 -18.81 -13.28
C ILE A 438 -7.03 -20.10 -13.78
N ARG A 439 -7.77 -20.04 -14.89
CA ARG A 439 -8.40 -21.22 -15.50
C ARG A 439 -7.39 -22.24 -15.98
N ASP A 440 -6.28 -21.80 -16.54
CA ASP A 440 -5.17 -22.67 -16.94
C ASP A 440 -4.58 -23.40 -15.73
N ALA A 441 -4.36 -22.70 -14.61
CA ALA A 441 -3.92 -23.31 -13.36
C ALA A 441 -4.94 -24.33 -12.81
N ILE A 442 -6.23 -24.01 -12.89
CA ILE A 442 -7.32 -24.93 -12.54
C ILE A 442 -7.27 -26.18 -13.43
N GLY A 443 -7.11 -26.02 -14.74
CA GLY A 443 -6.96 -27.13 -15.68
C GLY A 443 -5.73 -27.99 -15.43
N GLN A 444 -4.69 -27.46 -14.77
CA GLN A 444 -3.49 -28.16 -14.33
C GLN A 444 -3.62 -28.81 -12.93
N GLY A 445 -4.82 -28.78 -12.33
CA GLY A 445 -5.13 -29.45 -11.08
C GLY A 445 -5.12 -28.56 -9.83
N CYS A 446 -5.08 -27.24 -9.98
CA CYS A 446 -5.23 -26.31 -8.85
C CYS A 446 -6.73 -26.18 -8.46
N HIS A 447 -7.19 -27.01 -7.52
CA HIS A 447 -8.60 -27.11 -7.14
C HIS A 447 -8.94 -26.40 -5.81
N SER A 448 -8.11 -25.50 -5.34
CA SER A 448 -8.37 -24.66 -4.18
C SER A 448 -7.80 -23.27 -4.38
N VAL A 449 -8.33 -22.30 -3.63
CA VAL A 449 -7.79 -20.92 -3.63
C VAL A 449 -6.30 -20.92 -3.34
N GLU A 450 -5.85 -21.69 -2.34
CA GLU A 450 -4.45 -21.77 -1.95
C GLU A 450 -3.55 -22.30 -3.09
N THR A 451 -3.99 -23.37 -3.77
CA THR A 451 -3.19 -23.93 -4.88
C THR A 451 -3.15 -22.99 -6.08
N VAL A 452 -4.25 -22.29 -6.38
CA VAL A 452 -4.29 -21.24 -7.40
C VAL A 452 -3.40 -20.07 -7.02
N MET A 453 -3.46 -19.59 -5.78
CA MET A 453 -2.57 -18.53 -5.27
C MET A 453 -1.09 -18.92 -5.42
N ARG A 454 -0.73 -20.16 -5.06
CA ARG A 454 0.65 -20.66 -5.18
C ARG A 454 1.12 -20.75 -6.64
N ALA A 455 0.24 -21.19 -7.54
CA ALA A 455 0.59 -21.36 -8.96
C ALA A 455 0.66 -20.04 -9.73
N THR A 456 -0.24 -19.09 -9.42
CA THR A 456 -0.41 -17.85 -10.19
C THR A 456 0.06 -16.60 -9.47
N ARG A 457 0.31 -16.68 -8.16
CA ARG A 457 0.51 -15.55 -7.25
C ARG A 457 -0.71 -14.62 -7.08
N ALA A 458 -1.85 -14.92 -7.71
CA ALA A 458 -3.07 -14.16 -7.49
C ALA A 458 -3.48 -14.23 -6.01
N GLY A 459 -3.78 -13.09 -5.40
CA GLY A 459 -4.22 -13.02 -4.01
C GLY A 459 -3.12 -13.04 -2.94
N THR A 460 -1.85 -13.20 -3.30
CA THR A 460 -0.74 -13.31 -2.34
C THR A 460 -0.24 -11.97 -1.80
N SER A 461 -0.62 -10.84 -2.40
CA SER A 461 -0.22 -9.50 -1.96
C SER A 461 -1.34 -8.86 -1.12
N CYS A 462 -2.19 -8.02 -1.71
CA CYS A 462 -3.25 -7.31 -0.98
C CYS A 462 -4.49 -8.18 -0.65
N GLY A 463 -4.61 -9.39 -1.18
CA GLY A 463 -5.72 -10.31 -0.95
C GLY A 463 -7.08 -9.90 -1.52
N SER A 464 -7.22 -8.71 -2.11
CA SER A 464 -8.53 -8.16 -2.56
C SER A 464 -9.23 -9.00 -3.65
N CYS A 465 -8.48 -9.81 -4.41
CA CYS A 465 -9.02 -10.68 -5.44
C CYS A 465 -9.43 -12.09 -4.95
N VAL A 466 -9.19 -12.43 -3.68
CA VAL A 466 -9.45 -13.79 -3.14
C VAL A 466 -10.92 -14.19 -3.27
N SER A 467 -11.85 -13.26 -3.05
CA SER A 467 -13.28 -13.52 -3.23
C SER A 467 -13.63 -13.87 -4.70
N LEU A 468 -12.94 -13.20 -5.64
CA LEU A 468 -13.14 -13.46 -7.06
C LEU A 468 -12.51 -14.79 -7.49
N LEU A 469 -11.36 -15.18 -6.91
CA LEU A 469 -10.78 -16.52 -7.11
C LEU A 469 -11.74 -17.62 -6.67
N LYS A 470 -12.40 -17.45 -5.52
CA LYS A 470 -13.45 -18.37 -5.06
C LYS A 470 -14.60 -18.47 -6.07
N GLY A 471 -15.11 -17.31 -6.52
CA GLY A 471 -16.19 -17.28 -7.50
C GLY A 471 -15.82 -17.91 -8.85
N ILE A 472 -14.57 -17.81 -9.29
CA ILE A 472 -14.09 -18.48 -10.51
C ILE A 472 -14.05 -20.01 -10.29
N LEU A 473 -13.48 -20.47 -9.18
CA LEU A 473 -13.45 -21.89 -8.83
C LEU A 473 -14.86 -22.48 -8.75
N ASP A 474 -15.79 -21.78 -8.10
CA ASP A 474 -17.19 -22.21 -8.03
C ASP A 474 -17.85 -22.30 -9.41
N ALA A 475 -17.56 -21.32 -10.31
CA ALA A 475 -18.06 -21.30 -11.68
C ALA A 475 -17.49 -22.42 -12.55
N GLU A 476 -16.26 -22.88 -12.28
CA GLU A 476 -15.62 -24.05 -12.90
C GLU A 476 -16.10 -25.39 -12.27
N GLY A 477 -17.08 -25.35 -11.37
CA GLY A 477 -17.68 -26.54 -10.73
C GLY A 477 -16.81 -27.19 -9.65
N ILE A 478 -15.84 -26.45 -9.10
CA ILE A 478 -14.96 -26.94 -8.04
C ILE A 478 -15.58 -26.56 -6.69
N GLU A 479 -16.08 -27.56 -5.96
CA GLU A 479 -16.62 -27.35 -4.61
C GLU A 479 -15.50 -26.87 -3.67
N GLN A 480 -15.69 -25.67 -3.12
CA GLN A 480 -14.80 -25.10 -2.14
C GLN A 480 -15.08 -25.68 -0.75
N SER A 481 -14.02 -25.98 -0.01
CA SER A 481 -14.14 -26.36 1.40
C SER A 481 -14.86 -25.24 2.19
N LYS A 482 -15.90 -25.59 2.94
CA LYS A 482 -16.57 -24.66 3.87
C LYS A 482 -15.80 -24.49 5.18
N ALA A 483 -14.67 -25.15 5.32
CA ALA A 483 -13.78 -25.07 6.47
C ALA A 483 -13.33 -23.63 6.74
N VAL A 484 -13.21 -23.25 8.01
CA VAL A 484 -12.77 -21.92 8.43
C VAL A 484 -11.31 -21.69 8.05
N CYS A 485 -10.46 -22.70 8.16
CA CYS A 485 -9.06 -22.69 7.73
C CYS A 485 -8.53 -24.12 7.57
N VAL A 486 -7.29 -24.24 7.10
CA VAL A 486 -6.62 -25.54 6.89
C VAL A 486 -6.51 -26.37 8.18
N HIS A 487 -6.48 -25.69 9.34
CA HIS A 487 -6.33 -26.33 10.66
C HIS A 487 -7.68 -26.74 11.28
N PHE A 488 -8.81 -26.18 10.81
CA PHE A 488 -10.16 -26.46 11.32
C PHE A 488 -11.04 -26.86 10.16
N PRO A 489 -11.32 -28.17 9.97
CA PRO A 489 -12.14 -28.67 8.88
C PRO A 489 -13.61 -28.28 9.01
N GLN A 490 -14.03 -27.81 10.17
CA GLN A 490 -15.40 -27.36 10.44
C GLN A 490 -15.69 -26.03 9.75
N SER A 491 -16.90 -25.87 9.23
CA SER A 491 -17.42 -24.60 8.78
C SER A 491 -17.68 -23.64 9.96
N ARG A 492 -17.81 -22.36 9.66
CA ARG A 492 -18.13 -21.35 10.68
C ARG A 492 -19.46 -21.65 11.39
N ALA A 493 -20.46 -22.20 10.68
CA ALA A 493 -21.74 -22.59 11.24
C ALA A 493 -21.58 -23.77 12.23
N GLU A 494 -20.81 -24.79 11.85
CA GLU A 494 -20.52 -25.94 12.71
C GLU A 494 -19.74 -25.57 13.97
N LEU A 495 -18.87 -24.56 13.91
CA LEU A 495 -18.15 -24.06 15.09
C LEU A 495 -19.04 -23.24 16.04
N PHE A 496 -20.18 -22.71 15.55
CA PHE A 496 -21.18 -22.05 16.41
C PHE A 496 -22.15 -23.02 17.08
N GLU A 497 -22.22 -24.29 16.62
CA GLU A 497 -23.06 -25.33 17.21
C GLU A 497 -22.32 -26.16 18.27
N ILE A 498 -21.00 -25.99 18.43
CA ILE A 498 -20.15 -26.59 19.47
C ILE A 498 -20.04 -25.65 20.65
#